data_11d865556d1e4c015cdc5665450df143
#
_entry.id   11d865556d1e4c015cdc5665450df143
#
_cell.length_a   1.000
_cell.length_b   1.000
_cell.length_c   1.000
_cell.angle_alpha   90.00
_cell.angle_beta   90.00
_cell.angle_gamma   90.00
#
_symmetry.space_group_name_H-M   'P 1'
#
loop_
_entity.id
_entity.type
_entity.pdbx_description
1 polymer ?
#
loop_
_entity_poly.entity_id
_entity_poly.type
_entity_poly.pdbx_seq_one_letter_code
_entity_poly.pdbx_strand_id
1 'polypeptide(L)'
;MTVRQALQSLESRGLLRRAIGRNGGSFVARPKVERDLGTFSGLSEQLARQGVAAGARVVSAREVDGAVEIVRVRLADGEPFAVERSSFPADRFRGLLGCDLTGSLYELLGDDAPVRAVERIEPVLADAEDAAALGLRVGAPLMLVDRVAYDGAGLVVETARDVFRGDRTRIVAWTSDLTSVRSQSFFSGPA
;
A
#
# COMPACT_ATOMS: atom_id res chain seq x y z
N MET A 1 -5.39 37.80 10.47
CA MET A 1 -5.29 36.67 9.50
C MET A 1 -6.52 36.73 8.58
N THR A 2 -6.34 36.82 7.27
CA THR A 2 -7.47 36.85 6.33
C THR A 2 -8.01 35.43 6.09
N VAL A 3 -9.28 35.29 5.67
CA VAL A 3 -9.89 33.98 5.30
C VAL A 3 -9.01 33.24 4.27
N ARG A 4 -8.43 33.97 3.31
CA ARG A 4 -7.54 33.37 2.31
C ARG A 4 -6.27 32.75 2.95
N GLN A 5 -5.66 33.44 3.90
CA GLN A 5 -4.48 32.93 4.63
C GLN A 5 -4.84 31.73 5.51
N ALA A 6 -6.01 31.74 6.13
CA ALA A 6 -6.51 30.59 6.91
C ALA A 6 -6.71 29.37 6.01
N LEU A 7 -7.36 29.54 4.86
CA LEU A 7 -7.57 28.43 3.90
C LEU A 7 -6.25 27.89 3.35
N GLN A 8 -5.26 28.77 3.03
CA GLN A 8 -3.92 28.35 2.61
C GLN A 8 -3.19 27.57 3.71
N SER A 9 -3.29 28.00 4.96
CA SER A 9 -2.71 27.30 6.10
C SER A 9 -3.33 25.91 6.30
N LEU A 10 -4.66 25.79 6.15
CA LEU A 10 -5.33 24.49 6.23
C LEU A 10 -4.97 23.58 5.05
N GLU A 11 -4.81 24.14 3.84
CA GLU A 11 -4.38 23.42 2.64
C GLU A 11 -2.93 22.90 2.79
N SER A 12 -1.99 23.75 3.26
CA SER A 12 -0.60 23.33 3.51
C SER A 12 -0.47 22.25 4.58
N ARG A 13 -1.42 22.19 5.51
CA ARG A 13 -1.53 21.15 6.54
C ARG A 13 -2.26 19.90 6.04
N GLY A 14 -2.73 19.87 4.79
CA GLY A 14 -3.47 18.76 4.21
C GLY A 14 -4.89 18.56 4.79
N LEU A 15 -5.44 19.60 5.46
CA LEU A 15 -6.79 19.57 6.04
C LEU A 15 -7.86 20.06 5.05
N LEU A 16 -7.45 20.77 4.01
CA LEU A 16 -8.30 21.21 2.92
C LEU A 16 -7.68 20.84 1.57
N ARG A 17 -8.55 20.56 0.59
CA ARG A 17 -8.22 20.42 -0.82
C ARG A 17 -8.93 21.52 -1.61
N ARG A 18 -8.22 22.26 -2.45
CA ARG A 18 -8.81 23.20 -3.38
C ARG A 18 -8.99 22.56 -4.76
N ALA A 19 -10.17 22.69 -5.32
CA ALA A 19 -10.43 22.37 -6.72
C ALA A 19 -10.66 23.68 -7.49
N ILE A 20 -10.03 23.81 -8.65
CA ILE A 20 -10.17 24.96 -9.55
C ILE A 20 -11.14 24.59 -10.67
N GLY A 21 -12.00 25.50 -11.08
CA GLY A 21 -12.93 25.32 -12.20
C GLY A 21 -14.39 25.56 -11.81
N ARG A 22 -15.33 25.29 -12.75
CA ARG A 22 -16.75 25.60 -12.60
C ARG A 22 -17.42 24.96 -11.38
N ASN A 23 -16.93 23.78 -10.94
CA ASN A 23 -17.32 23.09 -9.71
C ASN A 23 -16.19 23.13 -8.67
N GLY A 24 -15.33 24.14 -8.74
CA GLY A 24 -14.22 24.33 -7.82
C GLY A 24 -14.69 24.80 -6.45
N GLY A 25 -13.78 24.71 -5.47
CA GLY A 25 -14.06 25.13 -4.10
C GLY A 25 -12.97 24.66 -3.14
N SER A 26 -13.18 24.96 -1.87
CA SER A 26 -12.39 24.40 -0.78
C SER A 26 -13.19 23.30 -0.10
N PHE A 27 -12.63 22.10 -0.10
CA PHE A 27 -13.25 20.89 0.46
C PHE A 27 -12.43 20.43 1.65
N VAL A 28 -13.07 19.89 2.67
CA VAL A 28 -12.37 19.22 3.76
C VAL A 28 -11.64 18.03 3.17
N ALA A 29 -10.32 17.94 3.42
CA ALA A 29 -9.54 16.80 3.00
C ALA A 29 -9.99 15.58 3.81
N ARG A 30 -10.11 14.43 3.14
CA ARG A 30 -10.36 13.17 3.84
C ARG A 30 -9.12 12.77 4.63
N PRO A 31 -9.26 12.10 5.79
CA PRO A 31 -8.13 11.55 6.51
C PRO A 31 -7.26 10.71 5.58
N LYS A 32 -5.95 10.81 5.77
CA LYS A 32 -5.03 9.93 5.05
C LYS A 32 -5.13 8.52 5.62
N VAL A 33 -5.07 7.53 4.74
CA VAL A 33 -4.85 6.14 5.13
C VAL A 33 -3.44 6.02 5.72
N GLU A 34 -3.32 5.41 6.88
CA GLU A 34 -2.03 5.11 7.49
C GLU A 34 -1.59 3.71 7.07
N ARG A 35 -0.41 3.62 6.46
CA ARG A 35 0.29 2.38 6.19
C ARG A 35 1.35 2.17 7.26
N ASP A 36 1.09 1.22 8.14
CA ASP A 36 2.00 0.84 9.22
C ASP A 36 3.03 -0.17 8.72
N LEU A 37 4.31 0.17 8.83
CA LEU A 37 5.43 -0.71 8.48
C LEU A 37 5.89 -1.56 9.67
N GLY A 38 5.44 -1.26 10.88
CA GLY A 38 5.80 -2.00 12.09
C GLY A 38 5.03 -3.30 12.25
N THR A 39 3.97 -3.51 11.48
CA THR A 39 3.15 -4.72 11.53
C THR A 39 3.10 -5.39 10.17
N PHE A 40 3.35 -6.70 10.15
CA PHE A 40 3.20 -7.49 8.95
C PHE A 40 1.72 -7.88 8.77
N SER A 41 0.94 -6.99 8.18
CA SER A 41 -0.48 -7.22 7.89
C SER A 41 -0.82 -6.72 6.50
N GLY A 42 -1.77 -7.41 5.85
CA GLY A 42 -2.26 -7.00 4.53
C GLY A 42 -2.92 -5.62 4.57
N LEU A 43 -2.91 -4.92 3.44
CA LEU A 43 -3.46 -3.57 3.34
C LEU A 43 -4.96 -3.51 3.69
N SER A 44 -5.72 -4.58 3.39
CA SER A 44 -7.15 -4.67 3.77
C SER A 44 -7.35 -4.63 5.28
N GLU A 45 -6.52 -5.36 6.02
CA GLU A 45 -6.57 -5.39 7.48
C GLU A 45 -6.15 -4.05 8.08
N GLN A 46 -5.11 -3.41 7.53
CA GLN A 46 -4.67 -2.08 7.97
C GLN A 46 -5.78 -1.02 7.79
N LEU A 47 -6.52 -1.06 6.68
CA LEU A 47 -7.66 -0.19 6.42
C LEU A 47 -8.81 -0.46 7.40
N ALA A 48 -9.14 -1.74 7.63
CA ALA A 48 -10.21 -2.13 8.56
C ALA A 48 -9.95 -1.64 9.99
N ARG A 49 -8.69 -1.71 10.47
CA ARG A 49 -8.30 -1.17 11.79
C ARG A 49 -8.50 0.35 11.90
N GLN A 50 -8.50 1.07 10.79
CA GLN A 50 -8.75 2.51 10.72
C GLN A 50 -10.22 2.85 10.48
N GLY A 51 -11.10 1.84 10.42
CA GLY A 51 -12.53 2.03 10.12
C GLY A 51 -12.80 2.42 8.67
N VAL A 52 -11.86 2.15 7.76
CA VAL A 52 -11.94 2.47 6.33
C VAL A 52 -12.36 1.21 5.56
N ALA A 53 -13.37 1.34 4.73
CA ALA A 53 -13.81 0.23 3.88
C ALA A 53 -12.75 -0.07 2.81
N ALA A 54 -12.14 -1.26 2.92
CA ALA A 54 -11.16 -1.74 1.96
C ALA A 54 -11.83 -2.34 0.74
N GLY A 55 -11.28 -2.10 -0.45
CA GLY A 55 -11.70 -2.75 -1.69
C GLY A 55 -10.56 -2.81 -2.70
N ALA A 56 -10.76 -3.59 -3.76
CA ALA A 56 -9.85 -3.62 -4.88
C ALA A 56 -10.61 -3.83 -6.19
N ARG A 57 -10.06 -3.28 -7.26
CA ARG A 57 -10.46 -3.56 -8.64
C ARG A 57 -9.27 -4.24 -9.33
N VAL A 58 -9.45 -5.48 -9.75
CA VAL A 58 -8.43 -6.22 -10.51
C VAL A 58 -8.29 -5.60 -11.90
N VAL A 59 -7.07 -5.23 -12.24
CA VAL A 59 -6.70 -4.71 -13.57
C VAL A 59 -6.26 -5.85 -14.47
N SER A 60 -5.38 -6.71 -13.96
CA SER A 60 -4.92 -7.92 -14.64
C SER A 60 -4.49 -8.99 -13.63
N ALA A 61 -4.64 -10.25 -14.00
CA ALA A 61 -4.08 -11.39 -13.31
C ALA A 61 -3.71 -12.44 -14.36
N ARG A 62 -2.44 -12.84 -14.37
CA ARG A 62 -1.92 -13.76 -15.41
C ARG A 62 -0.65 -14.45 -14.93
N GLU A 63 -0.31 -15.57 -15.56
CA GLU A 63 1.00 -16.20 -15.41
C GLU A 63 1.93 -15.73 -16.55
N VAL A 64 3.12 -15.25 -16.16
CA VAL A 64 4.17 -14.78 -17.07
C VAL A 64 5.51 -15.25 -16.54
N ASP A 65 6.32 -15.91 -17.38
CA ASP A 65 7.69 -16.30 -17.07
C ASP A 65 7.86 -17.03 -15.72
N GLY A 66 6.90 -17.89 -15.36
CA GLY A 66 6.92 -18.66 -14.12
C GLY A 66 6.49 -17.88 -12.88
N ALA A 67 5.90 -16.72 -13.06
CA ALA A 67 5.30 -15.91 -11.99
C ALA A 67 3.82 -15.67 -12.23
N VAL A 68 3.02 -15.63 -11.17
CA VAL A 68 1.65 -15.12 -11.16
C VAL A 68 1.72 -13.62 -10.89
N GLU A 69 1.45 -12.83 -11.92
CA GLU A 69 1.39 -11.37 -11.81
C GLU A 69 -0.04 -10.90 -11.59
N ILE A 70 -0.24 -10.07 -10.58
CA ILE A 70 -1.54 -9.50 -10.21
C ILE A 70 -1.38 -7.99 -10.12
N VAL A 71 -2.17 -7.24 -10.89
CA VAL A 71 -2.26 -5.78 -10.83
C VAL A 71 -3.64 -5.37 -10.35
N ARG A 72 -3.69 -4.57 -9.29
CA ARG A 72 -4.94 -4.11 -8.69
C ARG A 72 -4.90 -2.62 -8.37
N VAL A 73 -6.04 -1.95 -8.54
CA VAL A 73 -6.27 -0.63 -7.94
C VAL A 73 -6.94 -0.84 -6.59
N ARG A 74 -6.29 -0.37 -5.53
CA ARG A 74 -6.82 -0.45 -4.16
C ARG A 74 -7.71 0.75 -3.88
N LEU A 75 -8.82 0.46 -3.20
CA LEU A 75 -9.86 1.43 -2.87
C LEU A 75 -9.94 1.60 -1.35
N ALA A 76 -10.05 2.85 -0.92
CA ALA A 76 -10.35 3.24 0.45
C ALA A 76 -11.68 4.03 0.43
N ASP A 77 -12.73 3.50 1.05
CA ASP A 77 -14.11 4.03 0.96
C ASP A 77 -14.57 4.23 -0.49
N GLY A 78 -14.24 3.28 -1.36
CA GLY A 78 -14.61 3.29 -2.78
C GLY A 78 -13.74 4.18 -3.67
N GLU A 79 -12.76 4.93 -3.12
CA GLU A 79 -11.87 5.78 -3.90
C GLU A 79 -10.49 5.17 -4.13
N PRO A 80 -9.93 5.27 -5.35
CA PRO A 80 -8.58 4.80 -5.65
C PRO A 80 -7.53 5.53 -4.80
N PHE A 81 -6.64 4.78 -4.14
CA PHE A 81 -5.55 5.36 -3.35
C PHE A 81 -4.19 4.69 -3.58
N ALA A 82 -4.16 3.47 -4.15
CA ALA A 82 -2.92 2.80 -4.52
C ALA A 82 -3.11 1.91 -5.76
N VAL A 83 -2.02 1.66 -6.48
CA VAL A 83 -1.91 0.58 -7.47
C VAL A 83 -0.92 -0.43 -6.90
N GLU A 84 -1.36 -1.66 -6.74
CA GLU A 84 -0.54 -2.80 -6.34
C GLU A 84 -0.15 -3.61 -7.57
N ARG A 85 1.12 -3.94 -7.68
CA ARG A 85 1.69 -4.84 -8.68
C ARG A 85 2.47 -5.92 -7.96
N SER A 86 1.83 -7.07 -7.78
CA SER A 86 2.38 -8.21 -7.05
C SER A 86 2.76 -9.34 -8.00
N SER A 87 3.86 -10.01 -7.70
CA SER A 87 4.36 -11.18 -8.43
C SER A 87 4.66 -12.29 -7.43
N PHE A 88 4.09 -13.46 -7.68
CA PHE A 88 4.20 -14.66 -6.85
C PHE A 88 4.81 -15.81 -7.66
N PRO A 89 5.70 -16.66 -7.12
CA PRO A 89 6.21 -17.85 -7.81
C PRO A 89 5.06 -18.78 -8.26
N ALA A 90 4.95 -19.03 -9.57
CA ALA A 90 3.82 -19.76 -10.15
C ALA A 90 3.78 -21.24 -9.76
N ASP A 91 4.93 -21.85 -9.48
CA ASP A 91 5.04 -23.22 -8.98
C ASP A 91 4.33 -23.43 -7.64
N ARG A 92 4.28 -22.38 -6.81
CA ARG A 92 3.59 -22.39 -5.50
C ARG A 92 2.19 -21.80 -5.56
N PHE A 93 1.97 -20.73 -6.32
CA PHE A 93 0.81 -19.85 -6.18
C PHE A 93 -0.07 -19.73 -7.44
N ARG A 94 0.06 -20.63 -8.42
CA ARG A 94 -0.79 -20.64 -9.62
C ARG A 94 -2.29 -20.67 -9.29
N GLY A 95 -2.67 -21.28 -8.16
CA GLY A 95 -4.05 -21.34 -7.70
C GLY A 95 -4.70 -19.98 -7.47
N LEU A 96 -3.92 -18.91 -7.25
CA LEU A 96 -4.44 -17.54 -7.09
C LEU A 96 -5.26 -17.07 -8.30
N LEU A 97 -4.93 -17.53 -9.52
CA LEU A 97 -5.66 -17.15 -10.73
C LEU A 97 -7.12 -17.62 -10.75
N GLY A 98 -7.48 -18.58 -9.90
CA GLY A 98 -8.86 -19.08 -9.73
C GLY A 98 -9.60 -18.46 -8.54
N CYS A 99 -8.98 -17.57 -7.78
CA CYS A 99 -9.54 -16.97 -6.58
C CYS A 99 -10.20 -15.62 -6.84
N ASP A 100 -11.03 -15.18 -5.88
CA ASP A 100 -11.48 -13.79 -5.82
C ASP A 100 -10.32 -12.89 -5.33
N LEU A 101 -9.75 -12.13 -6.24
CA LEU A 101 -8.62 -11.25 -5.99
C LEU A 101 -9.02 -9.85 -5.48
N THR A 102 -10.29 -9.60 -5.18
CA THR A 102 -10.76 -8.30 -4.68
C THR A 102 -10.53 -8.10 -3.19
N GLY A 103 -10.30 -9.19 -2.46
CA GLY A 103 -9.99 -9.22 -1.03
C GLY A 103 -8.49 -9.12 -0.70
N SER A 104 -8.12 -9.70 0.45
CA SER A 104 -6.72 -9.81 0.89
C SER A 104 -6.01 -10.95 0.16
N LEU A 105 -4.92 -10.65 -0.56
CA LEU A 105 -4.11 -11.71 -1.18
C LEU A 105 -3.45 -12.60 -0.11
N TYR A 106 -3.01 -12.03 1.00
CA TYR A 106 -2.33 -12.80 2.04
C TYR A 106 -3.26 -13.78 2.75
N GLU A 107 -4.56 -13.47 2.86
CA GLU A 107 -5.55 -14.44 3.35
C GLU A 107 -5.71 -15.63 2.40
N LEU A 108 -5.58 -15.41 1.08
CA LEU A 108 -5.64 -16.49 0.10
C LEU A 108 -4.43 -17.42 0.13
N LEU A 109 -3.28 -16.93 0.63
CA LEU A 109 -2.07 -17.74 0.77
C LEU A 109 -2.11 -18.68 1.98
N GLY A 110 -2.96 -18.41 2.98
CA GLY A 110 -3.10 -19.25 4.18
C GLY A 110 -1.77 -19.42 4.92
N ASP A 111 -1.36 -20.66 5.14
CA ASP A 111 -0.11 -21.01 5.84
C ASP A 111 1.16 -20.60 5.07
N ASP A 112 1.05 -20.39 3.76
CA ASP A 112 2.14 -19.88 2.92
C ASP A 112 2.23 -18.34 2.93
N ALA A 113 1.40 -17.66 3.72
CA ALA A 113 1.46 -16.21 3.85
C ALA A 113 2.84 -15.76 4.35
N PRO A 114 3.35 -14.63 3.85
CA PRO A 114 4.66 -14.17 4.26
C PRO A 114 4.66 -13.71 5.72
N VAL A 115 5.80 -13.93 6.41
CA VAL A 115 5.98 -13.59 7.83
C VAL A 115 6.95 -12.42 8.04
N ARG A 116 7.69 -12.05 6.99
CA ARG A 116 8.61 -10.90 7.02
C ARG A 116 8.75 -10.29 5.63
N ALA A 117 9.10 -9.02 5.57
CA ALA A 117 9.42 -8.34 4.32
C ALA A 117 10.55 -7.34 4.48
N VAL A 118 11.16 -7.01 3.33
CA VAL A 118 12.00 -5.82 3.17
C VAL A 118 11.24 -4.87 2.26
N GLU A 119 11.05 -3.65 2.73
CA GLU A 119 10.39 -2.59 1.96
C GLU A 119 11.35 -1.43 1.72
N ARG A 120 11.36 -0.90 0.51
CA ARG A 120 12.06 0.33 0.14
C ARG A 120 11.03 1.34 -0.32
N ILE A 121 11.14 2.56 0.18
CA ILE A 121 10.14 3.59 -0.04
C ILE A 121 10.81 4.80 -0.68
N GLU A 122 10.27 5.22 -1.81
CA GLU A 122 10.79 6.35 -2.58
C GLU A 122 9.67 7.28 -3.05
N PRO A 123 9.87 8.60 -3.07
CA PRO A 123 8.96 9.50 -3.73
C PRO A 123 9.12 9.38 -5.25
N VAL A 124 8.00 9.23 -5.97
CA VAL A 124 7.97 9.17 -7.43
C VAL A 124 6.88 10.08 -7.99
N LEU A 125 6.91 10.31 -9.29
CA LEU A 125 5.86 11.04 -9.99
C LEU A 125 4.99 10.03 -10.77
N ALA A 126 3.68 10.26 -10.76
CA ALA A 126 2.73 9.45 -11.52
C ALA A 126 3.05 9.53 -13.01
N ASP A 127 3.24 8.40 -13.64
CA ASP A 127 3.23 8.25 -15.09
C ASP A 127 1.79 8.27 -15.63
N ALA A 128 1.61 8.03 -16.92
CA ALA A 128 0.29 8.09 -17.56
C ALA A 128 -0.62 6.93 -17.07
N GLU A 129 -0.06 5.75 -16.83
CA GLU A 129 -0.80 4.57 -16.40
C GLU A 129 -1.29 4.72 -14.95
N ASP A 130 -0.37 5.04 -14.03
CA ASP A 130 -0.68 5.26 -12.62
C ASP A 130 -1.65 6.44 -12.45
N ALA A 131 -1.43 7.54 -13.18
CA ALA A 131 -2.31 8.69 -13.14
C ALA A 131 -3.75 8.34 -13.56
N ALA A 132 -3.91 7.58 -14.65
CA ALA A 132 -5.22 7.12 -15.12
C ALA A 132 -5.87 6.17 -14.11
N ALA A 133 -5.12 5.21 -13.57
CA ALA A 133 -5.62 4.23 -12.61
C ALA A 133 -6.11 4.87 -11.31
N LEU A 134 -5.41 5.92 -10.85
CA LEU A 134 -5.65 6.61 -9.58
C LEU A 134 -6.54 7.87 -9.71
N GLY A 135 -6.95 8.24 -10.93
CA GLY A 135 -7.73 9.46 -11.18
C GLY A 135 -6.94 10.74 -10.86
N LEU A 136 -5.64 10.75 -11.18
CA LEU A 136 -4.73 11.85 -10.95
C LEU A 136 -4.27 12.47 -12.28
N ARG A 137 -3.58 13.59 -12.21
CA ARG A 137 -2.82 14.12 -13.34
C ARG A 137 -1.45 13.45 -13.42
N VAL A 138 -0.91 13.32 -14.62
CA VAL A 138 0.50 12.93 -14.82
C VAL A 138 1.40 13.87 -14.05
N GLY A 139 2.44 13.33 -13.41
CA GLY A 139 3.34 14.08 -12.56
C GLY A 139 2.82 14.38 -11.14
N ALA A 140 1.66 13.82 -10.73
CA ALA A 140 1.21 13.90 -9.35
C ALA A 140 2.19 13.14 -8.43
N PRO A 141 2.44 13.62 -7.18
CA PRO A 141 3.35 12.95 -6.26
C PRO A 141 2.76 11.63 -5.74
N LEU A 142 3.54 10.57 -5.86
CA LEU A 142 3.26 9.25 -5.33
C LEU A 142 4.38 8.81 -4.39
N MET A 143 4.10 7.82 -3.55
CA MET A 143 5.08 7.04 -2.81
C MET A 143 5.15 5.65 -3.43
N LEU A 144 6.31 5.27 -3.92
CA LEU A 144 6.62 3.92 -4.35
C LEU A 144 7.06 3.10 -3.15
N VAL A 145 6.55 1.90 -3.04
CA VAL A 145 6.98 0.87 -2.09
C VAL A 145 7.36 -0.38 -2.87
N ASP A 146 8.67 -0.62 -2.99
CA ASP A 146 9.19 -1.89 -3.50
C ASP A 146 9.33 -2.85 -2.32
N ARG A 147 8.69 -4.03 -2.41
CA ARG A 147 8.66 -5.04 -1.35
C ARG A 147 9.16 -6.39 -1.86
N VAL A 148 9.93 -7.06 -1.01
CA VAL A 148 10.20 -8.51 -1.12
C VAL A 148 9.76 -9.15 0.18
N ALA A 149 8.81 -10.08 0.09
CA ALA A 149 8.22 -10.77 1.22
C ALA A 149 8.61 -12.25 1.24
N TYR A 150 8.80 -12.79 2.45
CA TYR A 150 9.35 -14.13 2.68
C TYR A 150 8.48 -14.91 3.65
N ASP A 151 8.40 -16.22 3.45
CA ASP A 151 7.79 -17.17 4.39
C ASP A 151 8.69 -17.50 5.59
N GLY A 152 8.20 -18.37 6.49
CA GLY A 152 8.93 -18.81 7.67
C GLY A 152 10.22 -19.60 7.37
N ALA A 153 10.33 -20.20 6.19
CA ALA A 153 11.54 -20.89 5.71
C ALA A 153 12.54 -19.93 5.05
N GLY A 154 12.16 -18.66 4.84
CA GLY A 154 13.00 -17.66 4.20
C GLY A 154 12.93 -17.68 2.67
N LEU A 155 11.98 -18.39 2.09
CA LEU A 155 11.75 -18.38 0.65
C LEU A 155 10.92 -17.15 0.25
N VAL A 156 11.16 -16.63 -0.95
CA VAL A 156 10.38 -15.52 -1.49
C VAL A 156 8.95 -15.99 -1.76
N VAL A 157 7.99 -15.28 -1.20
CA VAL A 157 6.55 -15.46 -1.44
C VAL A 157 6.03 -14.46 -2.44
N GLU A 158 6.43 -13.20 -2.29
CA GLU A 158 5.97 -12.10 -3.13
C GLU A 158 7.10 -11.12 -3.40
N THR A 159 7.14 -10.60 -4.62
CA THR A 159 7.76 -9.31 -4.92
C THR A 159 6.66 -8.35 -5.34
N ALA A 160 6.69 -7.12 -4.85
CA ALA A 160 5.68 -6.14 -5.18
C ALA A 160 6.29 -4.77 -5.45
N ARG A 161 5.63 -4.05 -6.35
CA ARG A 161 5.91 -2.66 -6.68
C ARG A 161 4.61 -1.88 -6.59
N ASP A 162 4.39 -1.27 -5.45
CA ASP A 162 3.16 -0.58 -5.13
C ASP A 162 3.35 0.93 -5.18
N VAL A 163 2.43 1.66 -5.79
CA VAL A 163 2.42 3.12 -5.74
C VAL A 163 1.20 3.63 -4.99
N PHE A 164 1.44 4.54 -4.05
CA PHE A 164 0.42 5.12 -3.19
C PHE A 164 0.26 6.62 -3.48
N ARG A 165 -0.95 7.10 -3.49
CA ARG A 165 -1.25 8.54 -3.58
C ARG A 165 -0.68 9.27 -2.37
N GLY A 166 0.24 10.23 -2.59
CA GLY A 166 0.85 11.02 -1.53
C GLY A 166 -0.13 11.96 -0.80
N ASP A 167 -1.23 12.35 -1.47
CA ASP A 167 -2.31 13.15 -0.87
C ASP A 167 -3.27 12.32 -0.01
N ARG A 168 -3.29 10.98 -0.15
CA ARG A 168 -4.22 10.07 0.52
C ARG A 168 -3.54 9.08 1.48
N THR A 169 -2.21 8.99 1.47
CA THR A 169 -1.49 7.98 2.25
C THR A 169 -0.45 8.63 3.16
N ARG A 170 -0.27 8.07 4.33
CA ARG A 170 0.79 8.37 5.28
C ARG A 170 1.47 7.05 5.65
N ILE A 171 2.80 7.04 5.63
CA ILE A 171 3.56 5.91 6.14
C ILE A 171 3.90 6.16 7.60
N VAL A 172 3.67 5.16 8.44
CA VAL A 172 3.99 5.16 9.86
C VAL A 172 5.00 4.05 10.13
N ALA A 173 6.09 4.39 10.79
CA ALA A 173 7.07 3.43 11.28
C ALA A 173 7.29 3.69 12.76
N TRP A 174 7.23 2.63 13.56
CA TRP A 174 7.48 2.68 15.00
C TRP A 174 8.94 2.34 15.24
N THR A 175 9.63 3.19 15.97
CA THR A 175 10.98 2.92 16.44
C THR A 175 10.94 2.72 17.95
N SER A 176 11.45 1.56 18.42
CA SER A 176 11.65 1.29 19.85
C SER A 176 13.13 1.36 20.20
N ASP A 177 13.44 1.67 21.43
CA ASP A 177 14.83 1.67 21.92
C ASP A 177 15.40 0.24 21.85
N LEU A 178 16.57 0.08 21.25
CA LEU A 178 17.26 -1.22 21.08
C LEU A 178 17.59 -1.91 22.42
N THR A 179 17.56 -1.19 23.52
CA THR A 179 17.75 -1.74 24.88
C THR A 179 16.60 -2.63 25.31
N SER A 180 15.39 -2.47 24.79
CA SER A 180 14.24 -3.29 25.15
C SER A 180 14.12 -4.58 24.34
N VAL A 181 14.86 -4.71 23.23
CA VAL A 181 14.83 -5.89 22.34
C VAL A 181 15.84 -6.97 22.75
N ARG A 182 16.77 -6.67 23.65
CA ARG A 182 17.81 -7.63 24.09
C ARG A 182 17.31 -8.77 24.98
N SER A 183 16.04 -8.84 25.35
CA SER A 183 15.49 -9.92 26.17
C SER A 183 14.83 -11.06 25.36
N GLN A 184 14.77 -10.97 24.04
CA GLN A 184 14.35 -12.09 23.19
C GLN A 184 15.57 -12.61 22.42
N SER A 185 16.20 -13.64 22.99
CA SER A 185 17.35 -14.35 22.43
C SER A 185 17.01 -15.00 21.09
N PHE A 186 17.40 -14.36 20.00
CA PHE A 186 17.42 -14.95 18.66
C PHE A 186 18.78 -15.55 18.30
N PHE A 187 19.41 -16.29 19.21
CA PHE A 187 20.53 -17.16 18.87
C PHE A 187 20.60 -18.32 19.88
N SER A 188 19.88 -19.39 19.57
CA SER A 188 20.21 -20.72 20.03
C SER A 188 20.38 -21.57 18.77
N GLY A 189 21.57 -21.48 18.15
CA GLY A 189 22.06 -22.47 17.21
C GLY A 189 22.67 -23.61 18.01
N PRO A 190 22.50 -24.88 17.59
CA PRO A 190 23.13 -26.02 18.27
C PRO A 190 24.64 -26.03 18.08
N ALA A 191 25.35 -26.47 19.13
CA ALA A 191 26.75 -26.77 19.13
C ALA A 191 27.08 -27.98 18.24
#